data_7be05dc1dea238d533b38e2a412b5cdd
#
_entry.id   7be05dc1dea238d533b38e2a412b5cdd
#
_cell.length_a   1.000
_cell.length_b   1.000
_cell.length_c   1.000
_cell.angle_alpha   90.00
_cell.angle_beta   90.00
_cell.angle_gamma   90.00
#
_symmetry.space_group_name_H-M   'P 1'
#
loop_
_entity.id
_entity.type
_entity.pdbx_description
1 polymer ?
#
loop_
_entity_poly.entity_id
_entity_poly.type
_entity_poly.pdbx_seq_one_letter_code
_entity_poly.pdbx_strand_id
1 'polypeptide(L)'
;ARSLGSRTIAFGTHVTPLTLETMRPFPALDFILRGEPELTLRELVDTLEGRAPSDPGVAKMLAETAPPVTGLGVAGSRLHVPGSGLQGRSGVPQRLELTKIAGLAWRDRGEIVINPDRPFIPSLDDLPMPRHEMLPLNKQRMPMIKGPFTFIVTSRGCPAGCKYCIKHVSYQNSVRLRSAQLIFEELQLLSTLGIHYVHMYADLFTVNRAQVVDLCR
;
A
#
# COMPACT_ATOMS: atom_id res chain seq x y z
N ALA A 1 -16.94 -3.74 -13.23
CA ALA A 1 -15.51 -3.50 -13.55
C ALA A 1 -15.05 -4.41 -14.69
N ARG A 2 -15.12 -5.74 -14.57
CA ARG A 2 -14.67 -6.68 -15.62
C ARG A 2 -15.39 -6.50 -16.96
N SER A 3 -16.69 -6.25 -16.95
CA SER A 3 -17.46 -5.96 -18.17
C SER A 3 -16.97 -4.72 -18.92
N LEU A 4 -16.24 -3.85 -18.24
CA LEU A 4 -15.62 -2.64 -18.79
C LEU A 4 -14.13 -2.81 -19.08
N GLY A 5 -13.59 -4.04 -18.99
CA GLY A 5 -12.17 -4.32 -19.20
C GLY A 5 -11.25 -3.86 -18.07
N SER A 6 -11.79 -3.37 -16.95
CA SER A 6 -11.00 -2.88 -15.81
C SER A 6 -10.49 -4.02 -14.93
N ARG A 7 -9.29 -3.87 -14.40
CA ARG A 7 -8.74 -4.73 -13.34
C ARG A 7 -9.18 -4.24 -11.97
N THR A 8 -9.35 -5.17 -11.04
CA THR A 8 -9.78 -4.87 -9.67
C THR A 8 -8.68 -5.17 -8.67
N ILE A 9 -8.43 -4.20 -7.79
CA ILE A 9 -7.37 -4.27 -6.79
C ILE A 9 -7.97 -3.97 -5.43
N ALA A 10 -7.62 -4.75 -4.41
CA ALA A 10 -7.90 -4.45 -3.02
C ALA A 10 -6.61 -4.33 -2.21
N PHE A 11 -6.59 -3.48 -1.20
CA PHE A 11 -5.47 -3.31 -0.27
C PHE A 11 -5.99 -2.83 1.09
N GLY A 12 -5.12 -2.83 2.08
CA GLY A 12 -5.39 -2.34 3.43
C GLY A 12 -5.31 -3.42 4.50
N THR A 13 -5.59 -3.01 5.73
CA THR A 13 -5.38 -3.83 6.94
C THR A 13 -6.26 -5.06 7.02
N HIS A 14 -7.44 -5.05 6.40
CA HIS A 14 -8.34 -6.20 6.38
C HIS A 14 -7.85 -7.30 5.44
N VAL A 15 -7.54 -6.95 4.19
CA VAL A 15 -7.22 -7.93 3.16
C VAL A 15 -5.80 -8.51 3.29
N THR A 16 -4.91 -7.81 3.99
CA THR A 16 -3.54 -8.29 4.21
C THR A 16 -3.51 -9.62 4.97
N PRO A 17 -4.09 -9.75 6.17
CA PRO A 17 -4.12 -11.03 6.88
C PRO A 17 -5.16 -12.02 6.31
N LEU A 18 -6.22 -11.54 5.68
CA LEU A 18 -7.36 -12.34 5.19
C LEU A 18 -7.39 -12.45 3.67
N THR A 19 -6.21 -12.58 3.06
CA THR A 19 -6.06 -12.60 1.59
C THR A 19 -6.90 -13.70 0.93
N LEU A 20 -6.81 -14.92 1.41
CA LEU A 20 -7.54 -16.06 0.85
C LEU A 20 -9.04 -15.95 1.10
N GLU A 21 -9.42 -15.63 2.33
CA GLU A 21 -10.80 -15.45 2.76
C GLU A 21 -11.48 -14.34 1.95
N THR A 22 -10.72 -13.32 1.56
CA THR A 22 -11.21 -12.24 0.71
C THR A 22 -11.29 -12.65 -0.76
N MET A 23 -10.26 -13.29 -1.30
CA MET A 23 -10.26 -13.64 -2.73
C MET A 23 -11.24 -14.76 -3.08
N ARG A 24 -11.40 -15.78 -2.23
CA ARG A 24 -12.25 -16.94 -2.53
C ARG A 24 -13.68 -16.58 -2.92
N PRO A 25 -14.46 -15.83 -2.10
CA PRO A 25 -15.85 -15.50 -2.40
C PRO A 25 -16.02 -14.43 -3.49
N PHE A 26 -14.94 -13.70 -3.85
CA PHE A 26 -15.01 -12.59 -4.81
C PHE A 26 -14.20 -12.89 -6.08
N PRO A 27 -14.70 -13.72 -7.03
CA PRO A 27 -13.96 -14.08 -8.24
C PRO A 27 -13.68 -12.88 -9.16
N ALA A 28 -14.38 -11.77 -8.96
CA ALA A 28 -14.13 -10.52 -9.69
C ALA A 28 -12.91 -9.75 -9.17
N LEU A 29 -12.36 -10.09 -8.02
CA LEU A 29 -11.16 -9.47 -7.47
C LEU A 29 -9.92 -10.08 -8.13
N ASP A 30 -9.17 -9.28 -8.89
CA ASP A 30 -8.00 -9.74 -9.64
C ASP A 30 -6.73 -9.76 -8.78
N PHE A 31 -6.50 -8.71 -7.96
CA PHE A 31 -5.28 -8.51 -7.19
C PHE A 31 -5.55 -8.08 -5.76
N ILE A 32 -4.71 -8.52 -4.83
CA ILE A 32 -4.58 -7.95 -3.49
C ILE A 32 -3.14 -7.51 -3.28
N LEU A 33 -2.97 -6.26 -2.82
CA LEU A 33 -1.69 -5.72 -2.37
C LEU A 33 -1.62 -5.88 -0.85
N ARG A 34 -0.66 -6.67 -0.39
CA ARG A 34 -0.50 -7.03 1.02
C ARG A 34 0.55 -6.14 1.68
N GLY A 35 0.34 -5.79 2.93
CA GLY A 35 1.21 -4.86 3.65
C GLY A 35 1.08 -3.42 3.15
N GLU A 36 2.19 -2.77 2.90
CA GLU A 36 2.24 -1.41 2.34
C GLU A 36 2.10 -1.46 0.82
N PRO A 37 1.04 -0.84 0.26
CA PRO A 37 0.66 -1.07 -1.13
C PRO A 37 1.49 -0.27 -2.15
N GLU A 38 2.18 0.80 -1.76
CA GLU A 38 2.76 1.79 -2.66
C GLU A 38 3.71 1.15 -3.69
N LEU A 39 4.73 0.45 -3.22
CA LEU A 39 5.73 -0.17 -4.10
C LEU A 39 5.18 -1.37 -4.84
N THR A 40 4.33 -2.17 -4.19
CA THR A 40 3.68 -3.31 -4.83
C THR A 40 2.74 -2.87 -5.94
N LEU A 41 1.98 -1.77 -5.73
CA LEU A 41 1.13 -1.18 -6.76
C LEU A 41 1.96 -0.67 -7.94
N ARG A 42 3.03 0.06 -7.65
CA ARG A 42 3.91 0.60 -8.68
C ARG A 42 4.51 -0.50 -9.55
N GLU A 43 5.07 -1.53 -8.93
CA GLU A 43 5.65 -2.68 -9.62
C GLU A 43 4.61 -3.46 -10.42
N LEU A 44 3.40 -3.64 -9.87
CA LEU A 44 2.28 -4.26 -10.58
C LEU A 44 1.90 -3.49 -11.85
N VAL A 45 1.73 -2.17 -11.74
CA VAL A 45 1.37 -1.32 -12.89
C VAL A 45 2.45 -1.34 -13.95
N ASP A 46 3.71 -1.17 -13.57
CA ASP A 46 4.85 -1.20 -14.49
C ASP A 46 4.95 -2.56 -15.20
N THR A 47 4.74 -3.66 -14.47
CA THR A 47 4.71 -5.02 -15.05
C THR A 47 3.55 -5.19 -16.04
N LEU A 48 2.35 -4.73 -15.69
CA LEU A 48 1.18 -4.84 -16.56
C LEU A 48 1.30 -4.00 -17.84
N GLU A 49 2.03 -2.90 -17.78
CA GLU A 49 2.28 -2.01 -18.91
C GLU A 49 3.59 -2.33 -19.65
N GLY A 50 4.38 -3.30 -19.17
CA GLY A 50 5.66 -3.68 -19.76
C GLY A 50 6.73 -2.59 -19.65
N ARG A 51 6.65 -1.76 -18.58
CA ARG A 51 7.61 -0.69 -18.28
C ARG A 51 8.62 -1.13 -17.24
N ALA A 52 9.86 -0.64 -17.36
CA ALA A 52 10.83 -0.69 -16.28
C ALA A 52 10.67 0.53 -15.36
N PRO A 53 11.02 0.44 -14.06
CA PRO A 53 11.05 1.60 -13.18
C PRO A 53 11.98 2.67 -13.75
N SER A 54 11.45 3.83 -14.08
CA SER A 54 12.21 4.94 -14.65
C SER A 54 12.78 5.88 -13.59
N ASP A 55 12.26 5.84 -12.37
CA ASP A 55 12.67 6.68 -11.25
C ASP A 55 13.72 5.95 -10.41
N PRO A 56 14.96 6.51 -10.28
CA PRO A 56 16.04 5.91 -9.49
C PRO A 56 15.68 5.72 -8.01
N GLY A 57 14.92 6.62 -7.41
CA GLY A 57 14.45 6.52 -6.03
C GLY A 57 13.50 5.35 -5.85
N VAL A 58 12.56 5.17 -6.77
CA VAL A 58 11.66 4.01 -6.79
C VAL A 58 12.44 2.72 -6.99
N ALA A 59 13.40 2.68 -7.92
CA ALA A 59 14.23 1.51 -8.16
C ALA A 59 15.04 1.11 -6.91
N LYS A 60 15.60 2.09 -6.19
CA LYS A 60 16.29 1.88 -4.92
C LYS A 60 15.35 1.28 -3.87
N MET A 61 14.18 1.89 -3.64
CA MET A 61 13.19 1.38 -2.67
C MET A 61 12.72 -0.04 -3.02
N LEU A 62 12.51 -0.34 -4.30
CA LEU A 62 12.15 -1.69 -4.74
C LEU A 62 13.24 -2.71 -4.42
N ALA A 63 14.51 -2.35 -4.62
CA ALA A 63 15.65 -3.21 -4.27
C ALA A 63 15.76 -3.44 -2.75
N GLU A 64 15.60 -2.38 -1.95
CA GLU A 64 15.65 -2.45 -0.48
C GLU A 64 14.49 -3.25 0.13
N THR A 65 13.34 -3.26 -0.52
CA THR A 65 12.15 -4.00 -0.10
C THR A 65 11.95 -5.32 -0.85
N ALA A 66 12.92 -5.77 -1.61
CA ALA A 66 12.91 -7.11 -2.18
C ALA A 66 13.03 -8.15 -1.05
N PRO A 67 12.26 -9.25 -1.09
CA PRO A 67 12.40 -10.31 -0.12
C PRO A 67 13.82 -10.91 -0.24
N PRO A 68 14.44 -11.36 0.86
CA PRO A 68 15.76 -11.99 0.81
C PRO A 68 15.70 -13.18 -0.14
N VAL A 69 16.69 -13.28 -1.03
CA VAL A 69 16.86 -14.44 -1.92
C VAL A 69 17.31 -15.61 -1.05
N THR A 70 16.34 -16.29 -0.45
CA THR A 70 16.64 -17.59 0.17
C THR A 70 16.78 -18.60 -0.96
N GLY A 71 17.92 -19.26 -1.06
CA GLY A 71 18.25 -20.21 -2.13
C GLY A 71 17.34 -21.46 -2.25
N LEU A 72 16.32 -21.55 -1.45
CA LEU A 72 15.15 -22.40 -1.58
C LEU A 72 14.01 -21.49 -2.05
N GLY A 73 13.72 -21.52 -3.34
CA GLY A 73 12.57 -20.81 -3.89
C GLY A 73 11.32 -21.17 -3.11
N VAL A 74 10.90 -20.29 -2.20
CA VAL A 74 9.55 -20.34 -1.65
C VAL A 74 8.66 -19.85 -2.77
N ALA A 75 8.35 -20.77 -3.68
CA ALA A 75 7.27 -20.57 -4.65
C ALA A 75 6.05 -20.15 -3.84
N GLY A 76 5.46 -19.01 -4.20
CA GLY A 76 4.25 -18.52 -3.55
C GLY A 76 3.21 -19.64 -3.43
N SER A 77 2.50 -19.69 -2.33
CA SER A 77 1.48 -20.73 -2.10
C SER A 77 0.42 -20.65 -3.19
N ARG A 78 0.19 -21.77 -3.90
CA ARG A 78 -0.88 -21.89 -4.91
C ARG A 78 -2.03 -22.67 -4.32
N LEU A 79 -3.21 -22.12 -4.41
CA LEU A 79 -4.42 -22.78 -3.96
C LEU A 79 -5.42 -22.85 -5.12
N HIS A 80 -5.81 -24.07 -5.47
CA HIS A 80 -6.82 -24.30 -6.50
C HIS A 80 -8.20 -23.89 -5.99
N VAL A 81 -8.88 -23.00 -6.74
CA VAL A 81 -10.28 -22.60 -6.48
C VAL A 81 -11.10 -23.00 -7.69
N PRO A 82 -11.96 -24.02 -7.59
CA PRO A 82 -12.80 -24.45 -8.73
C PRO A 82 -13.71 -23.32 -9.23
N GLY A 83 -13.81 -23.14 -10.53
CA GLY A 83 -14.83 -22.29 -11.17
C GLY A 83 -14.43 -20.87 -11.58
N SER A 84 -13.18 -20.44 -11.42
CA SER A 84 -12.74 -19.12 -11.87
C SER A 84 -11.85 -19.19 -13.12
N GLY A 85 -12.45 -19.50 -14.26
CA GLY A 85 -11.79 -19.44 -15.56
C GLY A 85 -11.50 -18.00 -15.97
N LEU A 86 -10.28 -17.51 -15.76
CA LEU A 86 -9.77 -16.31 -16.39
C LEU A 86 -9.19 -16.67 -17.77
N GLN A 87 -9.98 -16.46 -18.82
CA GLN A 87 -9.44 -16.25 -20.15
C GLN A 87 -9.01 -14.78 -20.26
N GLY A 88 -7.85 -14.44 -19.74
CA GLY A 88 -7.24 -13.11 -19.85
C GLY A 88 -6.03 -13.15 -20.77
N ARG A 89 -5.94 -12.17 -21.67
CA ARG A 89 -4.90 -11.94 -22.68
C ARG A 89 -3.51 -11.59 -22.08
N SER A 90 -3.05 -12.23 -21.06
CA SER A 90 -1.68 -12.04 -20.57
C SER A 90 -0.80 -13.17 -21.10
N GLY A 91 0.18 -12.79 -21.91
CA GLY A 91 1.17 -13.74 -22.42
C GLY A 91 1.99 -14.39 -21.30
N VAL A 92 2.57 -15.54 -21.56
CA VAL A 92 3.41 -16.31 -20.61
C VAL A 92 4.50 -15.45 -19.94
N PRO A 93 5.18 -14.50 -20.62
CA PRO A 93 6.18 -13.64 -20.01
C PRO A 93 5.64 -12.79 -18.87
N GLN A 94 4.49 -12.13 -19.05
CA GLN A 94 3.87 -11.26 -18.05
C GLN A 94 3.47 -12.03 -16.79
N ARG A 95 3.03 -13.26 -16.92
CA ARG A 95 2.68 -14.15 -15.82
C ARG A 95 3.90 -14.48 -14.94
N LEU A 96 5.05 -14.77 -15.55
CA LEU A 96 6.30 -15.04 -14.84
C LEU A 96 6.77 -13.80 -14.06
N GLU A 97 6.58 -12.62 -14.62
CA GLU A 97 6.93 -11.37 -13.93
C GLU A 97 6.03 -11.12 -12.70
N LEU A 98 4.73 -11.40 -12.78
CA LEU A 98 3.82 -11.26 -11.63
C LEU A 98 4.23 -12.13 -10.43
N THR A 99 4.86 -13.29 -10.65
CA THR A 99 5.33 -14.14 -9.54
C THR A 99 6.50 -13.53 -8.75
N LYS A 100 7.17 -12.54 -9.31
CA LYS A 100 8.32 -11.87 -8.69
C LYS A 100 7.92 -10.70 -7.81
N ILE A 101 6.70 -10.16 -7.96
CA ILE A 101 6.23 -8.98 -7.23
C ILE A 101 5.96 -9.34 -5.77
N ALA A 102 6.80 -8.86 -4.86
CA ALA A 102 6.62 -9.08 -3.44
C ALA A 102 5.34 -8.39 -2.93
N GLY A 103 4.65 -9.02 -1.98
CA GLY A 103 3.42 -8.50 -1.40
C GLY A 103 2.17 -8.63 -2.29
N LEU A 104 2.29 -9.24 -3.48
CA LEU A 104 1.17 -9.43 -4.39
C LEU A 104 0.46 -10.76 -4.14
N ALA A 105 -0.88 -10.74 -4.13
CA ALA A 105 -1.70 -11.91 -4.36
C ALA A 105 -2.56 -11.69 -5.61
N TRP A 106 -2.71 -12.71 -6.44
CA TRP A 106 -3.34 -12.59 -7.75
C TRP A 106 -3.96 -13.90 -8.23
N ARG A 107 -4.79 -13.81 -9.28
CA ARG A 107 -5.43 -14.99 -9.88
C ARG A 107 -4.69 -15.46 -11.10
N ASP A 108 -4.41 -16.76 -11.12
CA ASP A 108 -3.79 -17.44 -12.22
C ASP A 108 -4.62 -18.65 -12.64
N ARG A 109 -5.33 -18.55 -13.79
CA ARG A 109 -6.11 -19.66 -14.39
C ARG A 109 -7.03 -20.37 -13.39
N GLY A 110 -7.66 -19.62 -12.48
CA GLY A 110 -8.55 -20.17 -11.46
C GLY A 110 -7.89 -20.46 -10.13
N GLU A 111 -6.58 -20.37 -10.03
CA GLU A 111 -5.84 -20.49 -8.79
C GLU A 111 -5.59 -19.12 -8.16
N ILE A 112 -5.49 -19.07 -6.84
CA ILE A 112 -4.99 -17.90 -6.11
C ILE A 112 -3.51 -18.14 -5.82
N VAL A 113 -2.67 -17.25 -6.33
CA VAL A 113 -1.24 -17.24 -6.09
C VAL A 113 -0.94 -16.15 -5.07
N ILE A 114 -0.18 -16.47 -4.02
CA ILE A 114 0.26 -15.54 -2.99
C ILE A 114 1.79 -15.50 -3.03
N ASN A 115 2.34 -14.36 -3.42
CA ASN A 115 3.78 -14.16 -3.45
C ASN A 115 4.33 -13.92 -2.02
N PRO A 116 5.65 -13.98 -1.80
CA PRO A 116 6.26 -13.62 -0.52
C PRO A 116 5.87 -12.21 -0.07
N ASP A 117 5.87 -11.98 1.24
CA ASP A 117 5.62 -10.64 1.79
C ASP A 117 6.72 -9.67 1.37
N ARG A 118 6.33 -8.42 1.14
CA ARG A 118 7.27 -7.32 0.95
C ARG A 118 7.70 -6.80 2.31
N PRO A 119 9.00 -6.61 2.56
CA PRO A 119 9.48 -5.85 3.69
C PRO A 119 8.87 -4.45 3.73
N PHE A 120 8.69 -3.88 4.92
CA PHE A 120 8.19 -2.52 5.05
C PHE A 120 9.17 -1.50 4.47
N ILE A 121 8.64 -0.38 3.95
CA ILE A 121 9.42 0.75 3.49
C ILE A 121 10.26 1.28 4.66
N PRO A 122 11.59 1.28 4.60
CA PRO A 122 12.44 1.61 5.75
C PRO A 122 12.24 3.05 6.23
N SER A 123 12.21 4.01 5.30
CA SER A 123 12.00 5.43 5.56
C SER A 123 10.72 5.91 4.87
N LEU A 124 9.81 6.51 5.64
CA LEU A 124 8.61 7.12 5.06
C LEU A 124 8.92 8.42 4.30
N ASP A 125 10.08 9.00 4.54
CA ASP A 125 10.54 10.20 3.85
C ASP A 125 11.00 9.93 2.41
N ASP A 126 11.28 8.66 2.08
CA ASP A 126 11.61 8.27 0.71
C ASP A 126 10.36 8.19 -0.20
N LEU A 127 9.16 8.18 0.40
CA LEU A 127 7.93 8.23 -0.36
C LEU A 127 7.70 9.61 -0.99
N PRO A 128 7.23 9.67 -2.24
CA PRO A 128 6.91 10.95 -2.86
C PRO A 128 5.78 11.66 -2.11
N MET A 129 5.78 13.00 -2.20
CA MET A 129 4.68 13.82 -1.68
C MET A 129 3.34 13.36 -2.27
N PRO A 130 2.31 13.15 -1.44
CA PRO A 130 0.97 12.79 -1.93
C PRO A 130 0.42 13.84 -2.91
N ARG A 131 -0.17 13.37 -4.00
CA ARG A 131 -0.75 14.23 -5.05
C ARG A 131 -2.15 14.69 -4.65
N HIS A 132 -2.22 15.55 -3.62
CA HIS A 132 -3.47 16.07 -3.06
C HIS A 132 -4.34 16.79 -4.11
N GLU A 133 -3.72 17.44 -5.09
CA GLU A 133 -4.41 18.11 -6.19
C GLU A 133 -5.23 17.17 -7.10
N MET A 134 -4.93 15.87 -7.07
CA MET A 134 -5.71 14.86 -7.82
C MET A 134 -6.97 14.41 -7.08
N LEU A 135 -7.14 14.80 -5.82
CA LEU A 135 -8.27 14.41 -4.99
C LEU A 135 -9.36 15.49 -5.00
N PRO A 136 -10.64 15.12 -4.96
CA PRO A 136 -11.75 16.08 -4.86
C PRO A 136 -11.88 16.60 -3.42
N LEU A 137 -10.83 17.24 -2.89
CA LEU A 137 -10.75 17.67 -1.48
C LEU A 137 -11.89 18.62 -1.09
N ASN A 138 -12.35 19.43 -2.02
CA ASN A 138 -13.50 20.34 -1.82
C ASN A 138 -14.83 19.60 -1.57
N LYS A 139 -14.91 18.29 -1.86
CA LYS A 139 -16.08 17.45 -1.58
C LYS A 139 -15.98 16.69 -0.27
N GLN A 140 -14.78 16.61 0.32
CA GLN A 140 -14.60 15.93 1.59
C GLN A 140 -15.25 16.73 2.72
N ARG A 141 -15.99 16.06 3.57
CA ARG A 141 -16.69 16.62 4.71
C ARG A 141 -16.52 15.76 5.95
N MET A 142 -16.32 16.40 7.06
CA MET A 142 -16.32 15.73 8.37
C MET A 142 -17.38 16.40 9.25
N PRO A 143 -18.21 15.64 9.98
CA PRO A 143 -19.09 16.22 10.99
C PRO A 143 -18.33 17.15 11.92
N MET A 144 -18.88 18.31 12.27
CA MET A 144 -18.30 19.34 13.13
C MET A 144 -17.19 20.20 12.48
N ILE A 145 -16.69 19.89 11.28
CA ILE A 145 -15.74 20.73 10.56
C ILE A 145 -16.45 21.49 9.44
N LYS A 146 -16.38 22.83 9.50
CA LYS A 146 -16.94 23.69 8.46
C LYS A 146 -15.87 23.95 7.38
N GLY A 147 -15.86 23.15 6.34
CA GLY A 147 -14.94 23.32 5.22
C GLY A 147 -14.32 22.03 4.73
N PRO A 148 -13.52 22.11 3.67
CA PRO A 148 -12.77 20.96 3.18
C PRO A 148 -11.68 20.56 4.18
N PHE A 149 -11.47 19.26 4.32
CA PHE A 149 -10.45 18.69 5.19
C PHE A 149 -9.73 17.54 4.49
N THR A 150 -8.57 17.16 5.00
CA THR A 150 -7.85 15.98 4.56
C THR A 150 -7.04 15.35 5.71
N PHE A 151 -6.34 14.26 5.38
CA PHE A 151 -5.46 13.55 6.30
C PHE A 151 -4.01 13.70 5.85
N ILE A 152 -3.10 13.80 6.82
CA ILE A 152 -1.65 13.64 6.62
C ILE A 152 -1.19 12.46 7.48
N VAL A 153 -0.46 11.53 6.88
CA VAL A 153 0.17 10.44 7.62
C VAL A 153 1.48 10.93 8.21
N THR A 154 1.59 10.93 9.53
CA THR A 154 2.79 11.39 10.26
C THR A 154 3.71 10.24 10.68
N SER A 155 3.14 9.04 10.84
CA SER A 155 3.88 7.83 11.18
C SER A 155 3.09 6.59 10.79
N ARG A 156 3.76 5.46 10.70
CA ARG A 156 3.14 4.14 10.53
C ARG A 156 3.65 3.18 11.60
N GLY A 157 2.72 2.37 12.11
CA GLY A 157 2.99 1.36 13.11
C GLY A 157 2.88 1.84 14.54
N CYS A 158 2.80 0.88 15.45
CA CYS A 158 2.65 1.10 16.89
C CYS A 158 3.39 -0.01 17.65
N PRO A 159 4.20 0.33 18.66
CA PRO A 159 4.96 -0.68 19.41
C PRO A 159 4.09 -1.44 20.42
N ALA A 160 2.84 -1.00 20.67
CA ALA A 160 1.97 -1.64 21.64
C ALA A 160 1.37 -2.93 21.09
N GLY A 161 1.39 -4.00 21.87
CA GLY A 161 0.82 -5.31 21.56
C GLY A 161 -0.62 -5.47 22.03
N CYS A 162 -1.51 -4.51 21.79
CA CYS A 162 -2.90 -4.57 22.22
C CYS A 162 -3.64 -5.75 21.58
N LYS A 163 -4.21 -6.64 22.39
CA LYS A 163 -4.82 -7.89 21.92
C LYS A 163 -6.02 -7.72 20.98
N TYR A 164 -6.66 -6.57 21.01
CA TYR A 164 -7.80 -6.23 20.15
C TYR A 164 -7.41 -5.48 18.87
N CYS A 165 -6.14 -5.11 18.72
CA CYS A 165 -5.70 -4.22 17.63
C CYS A 165 -5.11 -5.00 16.46
N ILE A 166 -5.62 -4.76 15.25
CA ILE A 166 -5.13 -5.37 14.01
C ILE A 166 -3.74 -4.83 13.58
N LYS A 167 -3.30 -3.69 14.14
CA LYS A 167 -2.09 -2.99 13.68
C LYS A 167 -0.81 -3.80 13.84
N HIS A 168 -0.70 -4.60 14.90
CA HIS A 168 0.45 -5.49 15.09
C HIS A 168 0.53 -6.61 14.04
N VAL A 169 -0.61 -7.00 13.44
CA VAL A 169 -0.66 -7.96 12.33
C VAL A 169 -0.26 -7.29 11.02
N SER A 170 -0.69 -6.02 10.81
CA SER A 170 -0.46 -5.29 9.55
C SER A 170 0.93 -4.67 9.46
N TYR A 171 1.46 -4.13 10.56
CA TYR A 171 2.74 -3.41 10.62
C TYR A 171 3.75 -4.04 11.59
N GLN A 172 3.42 -5.21 12.14
CA GLN A 172 4.19 -5.86 13.19
C GLN A 172 4.40 -4.87 14.35
N ASN A 173 5.47 -4.84 15.07
CA ASN A 173 5.72 -3.85 16.12
C ASN A 173 6.65 -2.72 15.63
N SER A 174 6.71 -2.47 14.32
CA SER A 174 7.53 -1.40 13.76
C SER A 174 6.90 -0.03 14.00
N VAL A 175 7.74 0.97 14.19
CA VAL A 175 7.33 2.38 14.20
C VAL A 175 8.26 3.13 13.26
N ARG A 176 7.69 3.79 12.27
CA ARG A 176 8.42 4.62 11.30
C ARG A 176 7.78 5.99 11.25
N LEU A 177 8.60 7.01 11.41
CA LEU A 177 8.18 8.40 11.48
C LEU A 177 8.49 9.09 10.16
N ARG A 178 7.67 10.06 9.79
CA ARG A 178 8.05 11.07 8.78
C ARG A 178 8.72 12.24 9.47
N SER A 179 9.65 12.88 8.80
CA SER A 179 10.30 14.08 9.31
C SER A 179 9.30 15.24 9.47
N ALA A 180 9.54 16.09 10.46
CA ALA A 180 8.74 17.29 10.66
C ALA A 180 8.79 18.21 9.44
N GLN A 181 9.94 18.27 8.77
CA GLN A 181 10.14 19.07 7.56
C GLN A 181 9.18 18.67 6.43
N LEU A 182 9.10 17.37 6.09
CA LEU A 182 8.23 16.90 5.01
C LEU A 182 6.74 17.02 5.37
N ILE A 183 6.39 16.87 6.65
CA ILE A 183 5.02 17.11 7.11
C ILE A 183 4.68 18.59 6.96
N PHE A 184 5.60 19.49 7.29
CA PHE A 184 5.39 20.93 7.14
C PHE A 184 5.24 21.33 5.67
N GLU A 185 6.07 20.80 4.77
CA GLU A 185 5.95 21.02 3.32
C GLU A 185 4.59 20.56 2.78
N GLU A 186 4.08 19.42 3.25
CA GLU A 186 2.76 18.94 2.90
C GLU A 186 1.64 19.85 3.43
N LEU A 187 1.77 20.36 4.65
CA LEU A 187 0.84 21.36 5.21
C LEU A 187 0.83 22.66 4.40
N GLN A 188 2.00 23.13 3.98
CA GLN A 188 2.11 24.31 3.12
C GLN A 188 1.40 24.09 1.78
N LEU A 189 1.65 22.94 1.12
CA LEU A 189 0.94 22.57 -0.10
C LEU A 189 -0.57 22.58 0.09
N LEU A 190 -1.07 21.94 1.15
CA LEU A 190 -2.49 21.89 1.46
C LEU A 190 -3.09 23.29 1.67
N SER A 191 -2.36 24.17 2.34
CA SER A 191 -2.77 25.56 2.52
C SER A 191 -2.93 26.29 1.17
N THR A 192 -2.02 26.07 0.21
CA THR A 192 -2.15 26.64 -1.15
C THR A 192 -3.35 26.09 -1.91
N LEU A 193 -3.78 24.87 -1.59
CA LEU A 193 -4.99 24.24 -2.15
C LEU A 193 -6.29 24.66 -1.40
N GLY A 194 -6.19 25.58 -0.44
CA GLY A 194 -7.34 26.07 0.35
C GLY A 194 -7.84 25.09 1.41
N ILE A 195 -7.01 24.12 1.81
CA ILE A 195 -7.32 23.15 2.86
C ILE A 195 -6.72 23.63 4.17
N HIS A 196 -7.57 24.02 5.11
CA HIS A 196 -7.15 24.56 6.42
C HIS A 196 -7.44 23.64 7.60
N TYR A 197 -8.12 22.51 7.35
CA TYR A 197 -8.41 21.50 8.36
C TYR A 197 -7.70 20.21 7.97
N VAL A 198 -6.77 19.81 8.79
CA VAL A 198 -5.94 18.61 8.55
C VAL A 198 -5.98 17.70 9.77
N HIS A 199 -6.27 16.43 9.55
CA HIS A 199 -6.17 15.41 10.57
C HIS A 199 -4.80 14.74 10.47
N MET A 200 -3.98 14.86 11.51
CA MET A 200 -2.71 14.15 11.64
C MET A 200 -2.98 12.69 11.94
N TYR A 201 -2.85 11.83 10.93
CA TYR A 201 -3.11 10.40 11.07
C TYR A 201 -1.84 9.65 11.46
N ALA A 202 -1.93 8.90 12.54
CA ALA A 202 -0.89 8.00 13.04
C ALA A 202 -1.54 6.88 13.85
N ASP A 203 -0.88 5.73 13.93
CA ASP A 203 -1.33 4.64 14.81
C ASP A 203 -1.11 5.01 16.30
N LEU A 204 -0.05 5.77 16.57
CA LEU A 204 0.22 6.39 17.87
C LEU A 204 0.99 7.70 17.64
N PHE A 205 0.27 8.83 17.57
CA PHE A 205 0.84 10.14 17.22
C PHE A 205 1.92 10.60 18.18
N THR A 206 1.73 10.35 19.49
CA THR A 206 2.64 10.81 20.53
C THR A 206 3.76 9.81 20.88
N VAL A 207 4.01 8.81 20.04
CA VAL A 207 5.05 7.80 20.28
C VAL A 207 6.46 8.41 20.40
N ASN A 208 6.71 9.51 19.70
CA ASN A 208 7.98 10.24 19.75
C ASN A 208 7.74 11.70 20.14
N ARG A 209 8.11 12.05 21.37
CA ARG A 209 7.95 13.40 21.90
C ARG A 209 8.73 14.45 21.09
N ALA A 210 9.94 14.12 20.63
CA ALA A 210 10.77 15.07 19.90
C ALA A 210 10.08 15.47 18.57
N GLN A 211 9.59 14.50 17.81
CA GLN A 211 8.86 14.77 16.55
C GLN A 211 7.64 15.68 16.81
N VAL A 212 6.86 15.40 17.85
CA VAL A 212 5.67 16.22 18.16
C VAL A 212 6.08 17.67 18.49
N VAL A 213 7.14 17.85 19.28
CA VAL A 213 7.64 19.18 19.62
C VAL A 213 8.17 19.91 18.36
N ASP A 214 8.88 19.21 17.50
CA ASP A 214 9.42 19.81 16.27
C ASP A 214 8.31 20.22 15.28
N LEU A 215 7.19 19.46 15.25
CA LEU A 215 6.02 19.83 14.46
C LEU A 215 5.27 21.07 15.00
N CYS A 216 5.43 21.39 16.30
CA CYS A 216 4.79 22.53 16.93
C CYS A 216 5.63 23.81 16.91
N ARG A 217 6.88 23.78 16.43
CA ARG A 217 7.79 24.92 16.32
C ARG A 217 7.80 25.52 14.93
#